data_c14793fcd59e612559c3d85b70c4d8a8
#
_entry.id   c14793fcd59e612559c3d85b70c4d8a8
#
_cell.length_a   1.000
_cell.length_b   1.000
_cell.length_c   1.000
_cell.angle_alpha   90.00
_cell.angle_beta   90.00
_cell.angle_gamma   90.00
#
_symmetry.space_group_name_H-M   'P 1'
#
loop_
_entity.id
_entity.type
_entity.pdbx_description
1 polymer ?
#
loop_
_entity_poly.entity_id
_entity_poly.type
_entity_poly.pdbx_seq_one_letter_code
_entity_poly.pdbx_strand_id
1 'polypeptide(L)'
;MNLSPNRELDHTRLYRLPWSLTDNPIAWLEPTQQCNLACDGCYRQNIKDHKSMDVVQDELDTFMRLRNFDGVSIAGGDPLLHPNVVDIVARVKAMGRKPIINTNGLGMTKELMRGLADAGLVGITFHVDCHQGRPGWRNKTEGDMNELRSTYVDMVASASEEIAIAFNSTVYDDTLEQVGDVSDWAARNIDHVQTVVFITYRAAHKEGFDYYVNGQKAETEKLVYTIDQPRVTDISARDVVKRLRQRDPRFEPCAYLNGTVDPTTFKWLITMRVGTKDRIHGYFGPKFMEMTQAGHHLLTGRYMAYAPSSMLSAGRSAMLGLWGLDDGIKGATKSYLQSIMRNPMHLLKKQRFQAVLCIQPIDVMEDGRDNMCDGCPDITLHEGKLVWSCRLEEWRQFGTTMTAVPRCRSAGTVRESTPVNVKAAGDAE
;
A
#
# COMPACT_ATOMS: atom_id res chain seq x y z
N MET A 1 -15.32 19.05 19.26
CA MET A 1 -14.25 18.38 20.03
C MET A 1 -12.91 18.67 19.35
N ASN A 2 -11.97 19.22 20.10
CA ASN A 2 -10.60 19.42 19.59
C ASN A 2 -9.87 18.09 19.70
N LEU A 3 -9.80 17.34 18.60
CA LEU A 3 -9.16 16.03 18.59
C LEU A 3 -7.63 16.22 18.52
N SER A 4 -6.89 15.70 19.49
CA SER A 4 -5.43 15.74 19.47
C SER A 4 -4.88 14.92 18.31
N PRO A 5 -3.95 15.47 17.48
CA PRO A 5 -3.26 14.68 16.45
C PRO A 5 -2.44 13.52 17.04
N ASN A 6 -2.00 13.66 18.28
CA ASN A 6 -1.15 12.70 18.99
C ASN A 6 -1.95 11.64 19.77
N ARG A 7 -3.30 11.55 19.60
CA ARG A 7 -4.06 10.50 20.25
C ARG A 7 -3.57 9.12 19.84
N GLU A 8 -3.49 8.22 20.80
CA GLU A 8 -3.03 6.87 20.54
C GLU A 8 -3.97 6.11 19.59
N LEU A 9 -3.39 5.22 18.77
CA LEU A 9 -4.12 4.24 18.00
C LEU A 9 -4.27 2.97 18.86
N ASP A 10 -5.52 2.66 19.20
CA ASP A 10 -5.89 1.48 19.95
C ASP A 10 -6.44 0.41 18.98
N HIS A 11 -5.72 -0.70 18.83
CA HIS A 11 -6.11 -1.80 17.94
C HIS A 11 -7.44 -2.46 18.36
N THR A 12 -7.80 -2.41 19.66
CA THR A 12 -9.06 -2.99 20.18
C THR A 12 -10.30 -2.22 19.69
N ARG A 13 -10.10 -1.00 19.20
CA ARG A 13 -11.16 -0.13 18.66
C ARG A 13 -11.28 -0.19 17.14
N LEU A 14 -10.44 -0.98 16.47
CA LEU A 14 -10.42 -1.16 15.03
C LEU A 14 -10.94 -2.55 14.65
N TYR A 15 -11.46 -2.67 13.45
CA TYR A 15 -11.82 -3.97 12.90
C TYR A 15 -10.57 -4.71 12.45
N ARG A 16 -10.26 -5.86 13.08
CA ARG A 16 -9.22 -6.75 12.59
C ARG A 16 -9.75 -7.47 11.35
N LEU A 17 -9.12 -7.24 10.19
CA LEU A 17 -9.52 -7.88 8.94
C LEU A 17 -9.38 -9.40 9.08
N PRO A 18 -10.41 -10.17 8.69
CA PRO A 18 -10.45 -11.62 8.90
C PRO A 18 -9.65 -12.41 7.84
N TRP A 19 -8.79 -11.71 7.12
CA TRP A 19 -8.00 -12.31 6.05
C TRP A 19 -6.97 -13.30 6.59
N SER A 20 -6.74 -14.35 5.82
CA SER A 20 -5.79 -15.40 6.12
C SER A 20 -4.89 -15.70 4.91
N LEU A 21 -3.98 -16.64 5.05
CA LEU A 21 -3.15 -17.10 3.94
C LEU A 21 -3.98 -17.71 2.81
N THR A 22 -5.05 -18.45 3.16
CA THR A 22 -5.87 -19.21 2.21
C THR A 22 -7.18 -18.53 1.83
N ASP A 23 -7.64 -17.53 2.59
CA ASP A 23 -8.86 -16.77 2.30
C ASP A 23 -8.57 -15.26 2.41
N ASN A 24 -8.47 -14.61 1.27
CA ASN A 24 -7.92 -13.27 1.16
C ASN A 24 -8.53 -12.53 -0.04
N PRO A 25 -8.61 -11.19 -0.06
CA PRO A 25 -9.11 -10.50 -1.24
C PRO A 25 -8.22 -10.64 -2.48
N ILE A 26 -6.91 -10.87 -2.34
CA ILE A 26 -5.94 -10.77 -3.44
C ILE A 26 -5.04 -12.01 -3.51
N ALA A 27 -4.72 -12.46 -4.73
CA ALA A 27 -3.55 -13.26 -5.07
C ALA A 27 -2.53 -12.37 -5.79
N TRP A 28 -1.23 -12.52 -5.47
CA TRP A 28 -0.17 -11.66 -5.99
C TRP A 28 0.66 -12.40 -7.03
N LEU A 29 0.44 -12.09 -8.32
CA LEU A 29 1.11 -12.72 -9.46
C LEU A 29 2.29 -11.87 -9.92
N GLU A 30 3.46 -12.48 -10.09
CA GLU A 30 4.67 -11.81 -10.59
C GLU A 30 5.14 -12.44 -11.92
N PRO A 31 4.61 -11.99 -13.07
CA PRO A 31 4.91 -12.59 -14.36
C PRO A 31 6.29 -12.18 -14.91
N THR A 32 6.94 -11.17 -14.33
CA THR A 32 8.26 -10.70 -14.75
C THR A 32 9.08 -10.19 -13.57
N GLN A 33 10.41 -10.35 -13.67
CA GLN A 33 11.36 -9.71 -12.76
C GLN A 33 11.98 -8.43 -13.38
N GLN A 34 11.74 -8.19 -14.67
CA GLN A 34 12.27 -7.01 -15.35
C GLN A 34 11.58 -5.75 -14.86
N CYS A 35 12.38 -4.71 -14.58
CA CYS A 35 11.91 -3.37 -14.27
C CYS A 35 12.71 -2.32 -15.05
N ASN A 36 12.10 -1.18 -15.33
CA ASN A 36 12.71 -0.02 -15.99
C ASN A 36 13.07 1.11 -15.02
N LEU A 37 12.95 0.87 -13.70
CA LEU A 37 13.39 1.75 -12.63
C LEU A 37 14.28 1.00 -11.63
N ALA A 38 15.02 1.76 -10.83
CA ALA A 38 15.81 1.29 -9.69
C ALA A 38 15.42 2.11 -8.46
N CYS A 39 14.34 1.70 -7.80
CA CYS A 39 13.81 2.40 -6.62
C CYS A 39 14.64 2.04 -5.38
N ASP A 40 14.89 3.01 -4.50
CA ASP A 40 15.67 2.81 -3.27
C ASP A 40 15.08 1.72 -2.34
N GLY A 41 13.77 1.62 -2.26
CA GLY A 41 13.07 0.65 -1.40
C GLY A 41 12.60 -0.62 -2.12
N CYS A 42 13.20 -0.98 -3.27
CA CYS A 42 12.75 -2.12 -4.03
C CYS A 42 13.16 -3.45 -3.40
N TYR A 43 12.23 -4.40 -3.29
CA TYR A 43 12.50 -5.77 -2.79
C TYR A 43 12.84 -6.77 -3.90
N ARG A 44 12.94 -6.33 -5.18
CA ARG A 44 13.13 -7.21 -6.33
C ARG A 44 14.48 -6.99 -6.99
N GLN A 45 15.12 -8.10 -7.31
CA GLN A 45 16.22 -8.06 -8.28
C GLN A 45 15.65 -7.74 -9.66
N ASN A 46 16.32 -6.81 -10.36
CA ASN A 46 15.97 -6.46 -11.73
C ASN A 46 16.69 -7.41 -12.69
N ILE A 47 15.99 -8.45 -13.13
CA ILE A 47 16.50 -9.48 -14.05
C ILE A 47 15.65 -9.44 -15.31
N LYS A 48 16.27 -9.47 -16.48
CA LYS A 48 15.58 -9.55 -17.78
C LYS A 48 15.03 -10.97 -17.98
N ASP A 49 13.93 -11.26 -17.28
CA ASP A 49 13.25 -12.53 -17.35
C ASP A 49 11.75 -12.33 -17.33
N HIS A 50 11.04 -13.08 -18.16
CA HIS A 50 9.59 -13.12 -18.23
C HIS A 50 9.12 -14.57 -18.16
N LYS A 51 8.15 -14.86 -17.33
CA LYS A 51 7.47 -16.16 -17.31
C LYS A 51 6.73 -16.38 -18.62
N SER A 52 6.80 -17.60 -19.17
CA SER A 52 5.95 -17.96 -20.30
C SER A 52 4.47 -17.94 -19.91
N MET A 53 3.58 -17.81 -20.89
CA MET A 53 2.15 -17.82 -20.63
C MET A 53 1.65 -19.14 -20.01
N ASP A 54 2.35 -20.27 -20.27
CA ASP A 54 2.04 -21.56 -19.65
C ASP A 54 2.38 -21.54 -18.15
N VAL A 55 3.56 -20.98 -17.78
CA VAL A 55 3.94 -20.81 -16.36
C VAL A 55 2.96 -19.87 -15.64
N VAL A 56 2.56 -18.78 -16.30
CA VAL A 56 1.55 -17.84 -15.74
C VAL A 56 0.23 -18.57 -15.50
N GLN A 57 -0.22 -19.42 -16.44
CA GLN A 57 -1.45 -20.19 -16.27
C GLN A 57 -1.34 -21.20 -15.13
N ASP A 58 -0.24 -21.94 -15.04
CA ASP A 58 0.01 -22.91 -13.97
C ASP A 58 0.02 -22.26 -12.58
N GLU A 59 0.58 -21.04 -12.48
CA GLU A 59 0.54 -20.26 -11.23
C GLU A 59 -0.88 -19.80 -10.89
N LEU A 60 -1.63 -19.30 -11.87
CA LEU A 60 -3.04 -18.92 -11.68
C LEU A 60 -3.89 -20.12 -11.21
N ASP A 61 -3.72 -21.28 -11.82
CA ASP A 61 -4.41 -22.52 -11.43
C ASP A 61 -3.97 -22.98 -10.03
N THR A 62 -2.72 -22.80 -9.69
CA THR A 62 -2.19 -23.10 -8.35
C THR A 62 -2.78 -22.14 -7.31
N PHE A 63 -2.88 -20.84 -7.59
CA PHE A 63 -3.59 -19.91 -6.72
C PHE A 63 -5.05 -20.33 -6.50
N MET A 64 -5.76 -20.71 -7.55
CA MET A 64 -7.17 -21.17 -7.47
C MET A 64 -7.34 -22.40 -6.58
N ARG A 65 -6.32 -23.27 -6.48
CA ARG A 65 -6.33 -24.44 -5.59
C ARG A 65 -5.98 -24.13 -4.15
N LEU A 66 -5.04 -23.19 -3.94
CA LEU A 66 -4.45 -22.93 -2.63
C LEU A 66 -5.11 -21.78 -1.87
N ARG A 67 -5.79 -20.87 -2.58
CA ARG A 67 -6.27 -19.62 -2.00
C ARG A 67 -7.64 -19.24 -2.57
N ASN A 68 -8.54 -18.81 -1.71
CA ASN A 68 -9.76 -18.12 -2.09
C ASN A 68 -9.47 -16.64 -2.24
N PHE A 69 -9.80 -16.01 -3.38
CA PHE A 69 -9.50 -14.61 -3.66
C PHE A 69 -10.51 -13.99 -4.64
N ASP A 70 -10.69 -12.69 -4.55
CA ASP A 70 -11.58 -11.89 -5.42
C ASP A 70 -10.82 -11.32 -6.64
N GLY A 71 -9.57 -10.89 -6.45
CA GLY A 71 -8.74 -10.29 -7.49
C GLY A 71 -7.33 -10.83 -7.55
N VAL A 72 -6.68 -10.62 -8.70
CA VAL A 72 -5.26 -10.91 -8.93
C VAL A 72 -4.53 -9.59 -9.11
N SER A 73 -3.60 -9.29 -8.20
CA SER A 73 -2.62 -8.22 -8.35
C SER A 73 -1.46 -8.69 -9.22
N ILE A 74 -1.37 -8.17 -10.44
CA ILE A 74 -0.31 -8.45 -11.40
C ILE A 74 0.81 -7.44 -11.15
N ALA A 75 1.96 -7.93 -10.71
CA ALA A 75 3.08 -7.12 -10.20
C ALA A 75 4.44 -7.69 -10.63
N GLY A 76 5.43 -7.72 -9.75
CA GLY A 76 6.77 -8.26 -9.99
C GLY A 76 7.83 -7.18 -10.08
N GLY A 77 8.62 -7.15 -11.16
CA GLY A 77 9.44 -6.00 -11.53
C GLY A 77 8.52 -4.85 -11.97
N ASP A 78 8.26 -4.73 -13.27
CA ASP A 78 7.13 -3.93 -13.76
C ASP A 78 6.33 -4.74 -14.78
N PRO A 79 5.06 -5.08 -14.50
CA PRO A 79 4.26 -5.95 -15.35
C PRO A 79 4.01 -5.40 -16.75
N LEU A 80 4.10 -4.07 -16.96
CA LEU A 80 3.94 -3.47 -18.29
C LEU A 80 5.08 -3.83 -19.25
N LEU A 81 6.20 -4.36 -18.72
CA LEU A 81 7.30 -4.84 -19.54
C LEU A 81 7.11 -6.28 -20.02
N HIS A 82 6.12 -7.00 -19.47
CA HIS A 82 5.81 -8.34 -19.95
C HIS A 82 5.14 -8.26 -21.34
N PRO A 83 5.65 -8.99 -22.36
CA PRO A 83 5.16 -8.86 -23.74
C PRO A 83 3.67 -9.22 -23.88
N ASN A 84 3.14 -10.07 -23.01
CA ASN A 84 1.75 -10.54 -23.05
C ASN A 84 0.91 -9.99 -21.88
N VAL A 85 1.21 -8.79 -21.36
CA VAL A 85 0.50 -8.26 -20.18
C VAL A 85 -1.01 -8.13 -20.40
N VAL A 86 -1.43 -7.77 -21.61
CA VAL A 86 -2.86 -7.67 -21.98
C VAL A 86 -3.53 -9.05 -21.94
N ASP A 87 -2.85 -10.10 -22.42
CA ASP A 87 -3.36 -11.46 -22.38
C ASP A 87 -3.45 -11.99 -20.96
N ILE A 88 -2.50 -11.63 -20.08
CA ILE A 88 -2.57 -11.98 -18.65
C ILE A 88 -3.80 -11.36 -18.01
N VAL A 89 -4.09 -10.08 -18.28
CA VAL A 89 -5.31 -9.40 -17.80
C VAL A 89 -6.56 -10.12 -18.30
N ALA A 90 -6.63 -10.44 -19.59
CA ALA A 90 -7.75 -11.16 -20.18
C ALA A 90 -7.96 -12.54 -19.56
N ARG A 91 -6.89 -13.29 -19.27
CA ARG A 91 -6.96 -14.62 -18.61
C ARG A 91 -7.51 -14.51 -17.19
N VAL A 92 -7.01 -13.57 -16.39
CA VAL A 92 -7.53 -13.34 -15.04
C VAL A 92 -9.02 -12.98 -15.07
N LYS A 93 -9.42 -12.15 -16.04
CA LYS A 93 -10.84 -11.79 -16.26
C LYS A 93 -11.69 -13.01 -16.63
N ALA A 94 -11.20 -13.85 -17.56
CA ALA A 94 -11.88 -15.06 -17.99
C ALA A 94 -12.07 -16.09 -16.86
N MET A 95 -11.18 -16.11 -15.87
CA MET A 95 -11.29 -16.94 -14.66
C MET A 95 -12.34 -16.40 -13.66
N GLY A 96 -13.06 -15.33 -13.98
CA GLY A 96 -14.02 -14.67 -13.10
C GLY A 96 -13.37 -13.98 -11.90
N ARG A 97 -12.13 -13.50 -12.06
CA ARG A 97 -11.39 -12.72 -11.07
C ARG A 97 -11.18 -11.29 -11.56
N LYS A 98 -10.92 -10.37 -10.64
CA LYS A 98 -10.65 -8.98 -10.93
C LYS A 98 -9.16 -8.81 -11.26
N PRO A 99 -8.76 -8.52 -12.51
CA PRO A 99 -7.37 -8.20 -12.81
C PRO A 99 -7.03 -6.78 -12.31
N ILE A 100 -5.93 -6.68 -11.58
CA ILE A 100 -5.41 -5.44 -11.01
C ILE A 100 -3.93 -5.36 -11.40
N ILE A 101 -3.48 -4.24 -11.99
CA ILE A 101 -2.06 -4.03 -12.31
C ILE A 101 -1.42 -3.16 -11.23
N ASN A 102 -0.22 -3.56 -10.80
CA ASN A 102 0.67 -2.75 -9.95
C ASN A 102 1.92 -2.40 -10.75
N THR A 103 2.10 -1.12 -11.07
CA THR A 103 3.14 -0.65 -11.97
C THR A 103 3.75 0.66 -11.50
N ASN A 104 4.98 0.94 -11.92
CA ASN A 104 5.56 2.27 -11.80
C ASN A 104 5.00 3.25 -12.87
N GLY A 105 4.33 2.76 -13.89
CA GLY A 105 3.69 3.55 -14.94
C GLY A 105 4.62 4.07 -16.05
N LEU A 106 5.95 3.92 -15.94
CA LEU A 106 6.90 4.48 -16.93
C LEU A 106 6.71 3.87 -18.33
N GLY A 107 6.29 2.61 -18.42
CA GLY A 107 5.99 1.92 -19.68
C GLY A 107 4.55 2.14 -20.20
N MET A 108 3.73 2.93 -19.50
CA MET A 108 2.33 3.10 -19.89
C MET A 108 2.18 4.04 -21.09
N THR A 109 1.47 3.57 -22.11
CA THR A 109 1.02 4.39 -23.25
C THR A 109 -0.49 4.42 -23.31
N LYS A 110 -1.07 5.35 -24.07
CA LYS A 110 -2.53 5.41 -24.26
C LYS A 110 -3.07 4.16 -24.95
N GLU A 111 -2.32 3.60 -25.89
CA GLU A 111 -2.65 2.39 -26.63
C GLU A 111 -2.66 1.18 -25.69
N LEU A 112 -1.61 1.03 -24.87
CA LEU A 112 -1.54 -0.04 -23.87
C LEU A 112 -2.67 0.08 -22.87
N MET A 113 -2.96 1.29 -22.35
CA MET A 113 -4.05 1.53 -21.40
C MET A 113 -5.41 1.13 -21.98
N ARG A 114 -5.69 1.43 -23.27
CA ARG A 114 -6.91 0.98 -23.95
C ARG A 114 -6.95 -0.54 -24.06
N GLY A 115 -5.85 -1.16 -24.50
CA GLY A 115 -5.76 -2.63 -24.59
C GLY A 115 -6.03 -3.32 -23.26
N LEU A 116 -5.52 -2.78 -22.15
CA LEU A 116 -5.78 -3.28 -20.80
C LEU A 116 -7.25 -3.09 -20.38
N ALA A 117 -7.85 -1.93 -20.71
CA ALA A 117 -9.26 -1.67 -20.45
C ALA A 117 -10.15 -2.64 -21.23
N ASP A 118 -9.88 -2.85 -22.53
CA ASP A 118 -10.61 -3.77 -23.41
C ASP A 118 -10.46 -5.23 -22.93
N ALA A 119 -9.31 -5.60 -22.37
CA ALA A 119 -9.06 -6.91 -21.76
C ALA A 119 -9.81 -7.11 -20.42
N GLY A 120 -10.45 -6.07 -19.88
CA GLY A 120 -11.28 -6.12 -18.68
C GLY A 120 -10.54 -5.80 -17.39
N LEU A 121 -9.49 -4.96 -17.44
CA LEU A 121 -8.81 -4.44 -16.25
C LEU A 121 -9.83 -3.78 -15.31
N VAL A 122 -9.76 -4.11 -14.01
CA VAL A 122 -10.67 -3.57 -12.98
C VAL A 122 -10.01 -2.50 -12.14
N GLY A 123 -8.72 -2.62 -11.90
CA GLY A 123 -7.97 -1.66 -11.10
C GLY A 123 -6.53 -1.51 -11.54
N ILE A 124 -5.97 -0.34 -11.28
CA ILE A 124 -4.55 -0.06 -11.53
C ILE A 124 -3.99 0.71 -10.33
N THR A 125 -2.85 0.25 -9.85
CA THR A 125 -2.09 0.89 -8.79
C THR A 125 -0.78 1.40 -9.37
N PHE A 126 -0.59 2.70 -9.36
CA PHE A 126 0.67 3.32 -9.74
C PHE A 126 1.55 3.52 -8.51
N HIS A 127 2.77 3.01 -8.55
CA HIS A 127 3.77 3.33 -7.54
C HIS A 127 4.54 4.58 -7.98
N VAL A 128 4.30 5.69 -7.28
CA VAL A 128 4.90 7.00 -7.60
C VAL A 128 5.39 7.65 -6.31
N ASP A 129 6.72 7.74 -6.17
CA ASP A 129 7.40 8.49 -5.12
C ASP A 129 8.68 9.15 -5.65
N CYS A 130 9.28 10.04 -4.86
CA CYS A 130 10.45 10.82 -5.28
C CYS A 130 11.78 10.04 -5.25
N HIS A 131 11.82 8.85 -4.61
CA HIS A 131 13.02 8.00 -4.48
C HIS A 131 13.12 6.89 -5.53
N GLN A 132 12.44 7.04 -6.65
CA GLN A 132 12.44 6.05 -7.73
C GLN A 132 13.48 6.30 -8.83
N GLY A 133 14.25 7.39 -8.76
CA GLY A 133 15.24 7.75 -9.78
C GLY A 133 14.64 8.00 -11.17
N ARG A 134 13.35 8.38 -11.28
CA ARG A 134 12.63 8.55 -12.53
C ARG A 134 13.28 9.56 -13.46
N PRO A 135 13.45 9.25 -14.77
CA PRO A 135 13.88 10.22 -15.75
C PRO A 135 12.94 11.44 -15.78
N GLY A 136 13.52 12.64 -15.72
CA GLY A 136 12.78 13.91 -15.69
C GLY A 136 12.16 14.31 -14.34
N TRP A 137 12.21 13.44 -13.32
CA TRP A 137 11.59 13.65 -12.01
C TRP A 137 12.58 13.56 -10.83
N ARG A 138 13.89 13.66 -11.10
CA ARG A 138 14.91 13.66 -10.05
C ARG A 138 14.85 14.94 -9.22
N ASN A 139 15.19 14.83 -7.93
CA ASN A 139 15.20 15.94 -6.98
C ASN A 139 13.85 16.67 -6.83
N LYS A 140 12.77 15.94 -6.99
CA LYS A 140 11.39 16.43 -6.76
C LYS A 140 10.91 16.02 -5.37
N THR A 141 10.01 16.82 -4.83
CA THR A 141 9.29 16.51 -3.59
C THR A 141 8.10 15.59 -3.88
N GLU A 142 7.51 14.96 -2.84
CA GLU A 142 6.25 14.22 -2.99
C GLU A 142 5.10 15.12 -3.49
N GLY A 143 5.11 16.39 -3.11
CA GLY A 143 4.18 17.39 -3.61
C GLY A 143 4.33 17.64 -5.12
N ASP A 144 5.58 17.73 -5.62
CA ASP A 144 5.85 17.89 -7.06
C ASP A 144 5.42 16.64 -7.85
N MET A 145 5.57 15.43 -7.27
CA MET A 145 5.15 14.17 -7.91
C MET A 145 3.63 14.09 -8.14
N ASN A 146 2.83 14.97 -7.53
CA ASN A 146 1.40 15.03 -7.76
C ASN A 146 1.03 15.43 -9.21
N GLU A 147 1.90 16.14 -9.91
CA GLU A 147 1.73 16.44 -11.34
C GLU A 147 1.79 15.13 -12.17
N LEU A 148 2.78 14.28 -11.90
CA LEU A 148 2.88 12.97 -12.55
C LEU A 148 1.70 12.07 -12.21
N ARG A 149 1.26 12.05 -10.95
CA ARG A 149 0.07 11.30 -10.52
C ARG A 149 -1.16 11.76 -11.30
N SER A 150 -1.34 13.07 -11.49
CA SER A 150 -2.45 13.63 -12.26
C SER A 150 -2.40 13.21 -13.73
N THR A 151 -1.21 13.15 -14.34
CA THR A 151 -1.04 12.66 -15.72
C THR A 151 -1.53 11.22 -15.88
N TYR A 152 -1.24 10.33 -14.90
CA TYR A 152 -1.74 8.96 -14.92
C TYR A 152 -3.25 8.89 -14.68
N VAL A 153 -3.80 9.74 -13.81
CA VAL A 153 -5.27 9.83 -13.63
C VAL A 153 -5.95 10.16 -14.95
N ASP A 154 -5.48 11.20 -15.68
CA ASP A 154 -6.05 11.62 -16.94
C ASP A 154 -5.95 10.52 -18.00
N MET A 155 -4.84 9.78 -18.02
CA MET A 155 -4.63 8.68 -18.96
C MET A 155 -5.62 7.54 -18.74
N VAL A 156 -5.81 7.11 -17.49
CA VAL A 156 -6.75 6.03 -17.14
C VAL A 156 -8.19 6.49 -17.39
N ALA A 157 -8.57 7.69 -16.92
CA ALA A 157 -9.90 8.24 -17.11
C ALA A 157 -10.28 8.41 -18.60
N SER A 158 -9.30 8.71 -19.46
CA SER A 158 -9.53 8.78 -20.91
C SER A 158 -9.79 7.41 -21.56
N ALA A 159 -9.36 6.31 -20.93
CA ALA A 159 -9.60 4.96 -21.43
C ALA A 159 -10.89 4.36 -20.84
N SER A 160 -11.13 4.51 -19.53
CA SER A 160 -12.35 4.05 -18.85
C SER A 160 -12.52 4.72 -17.49
N GLU A 161 -13.73 5.20 -17.21
CA GLU A 161 -14.13 5.72 -15.88
C GLU A 161 -14.42 4.61 -14.85
N GLU A 162 -14.49 3.34 -15.27
CA GLU A 162 -14.81 2.21 -14.41
C GLU A 162 -13.57 1.59 -13.75
N ILE A 163 -12.37 1.87 -14.28
CA ILE A 163 -11.13 1.36 -13.73
C ILE A 163 -10.80 2.11 -12.44
N ALA A 164 -10.66 1.37 -11.35
CA ALA A 164 -10.25 1.91 -10.07
C ALA A 164 -8.77 2.32 -10.10
N ILE A 165 -8.47 3.55 -9.68
CA ILE A 165 -7.11 4.08 -9.65
C ILE A 165 -6.62 4.16 -8.20
N ALA A 166 -5.46 3.57 -7.96
CA ALA A 166 -4.74 3.66 -6.70
C ALA A 166 -3.32 4.22 -6.90
N PHE A 167 -2.79 4.85 -5.88
CA PHE A 167 -1.39 5.29 -5.86
C PHE A 167 -0.69 4.78 -4.61
N ASN A 168 0.46 4.16 -4.80
CA ASN A 168 1.41 3.82 -3.74
C ASN A 168 2.50 4.88 -3.67
N SER A 169 2.92 5.23 -2.46
CA SER A 169 4.09 6.06 -2.18
C SER A 169 4.87 5.43 -1.03
N THR A 170 6.15 5.15 -1.24
CA THR A 170 7.03 4.72 -0.16
C THR A 170 7.37 5.92 0.72
N VAL A 171 7.24 5.74 2.03
CA VAL A 171 7.51 6.78 3.03
C VAL A 171 8.87 6.51 3.65
N TYR A 172 9.78 7.43 3.42
CA TYR A 172 11.12 7.46 4.00
C TYR A 172 11.17 8.53 5.11
N ASP A 173 12.29 8.59 5.83
CA ASP A 173 12.53 9.56 6.89
C ASP A 173 12.44 11.01 6.40
N ASP A 174 12.96 11.28 5.21
CA ASP A 174 12.94 12.60 4.57
C ASP A 174 11.61 12.95 3.87
N THR A 175 10.72 11.96 3.65
CA THR A 175 9.40 12.18 3.02
C THR A 175 8.21 12.04 3.97
N LEU A 176 8.43 11.62 5.22
CA LEU A 176 7.37 11.43 6.22
C LEU A 176 6.51 12.69 6.44
N GLU A 177 7.13 13.86 6.43
CA GLU A 177 6.42 15.15 6.59
C GLU A 177 5.54 15.50 5.38
N GLN A 178 5.78 14.87 4.22
CA GLN A 178 5.11 15.16 2.96
C GLN A 178 3.89 14.25 2.68
N VAL A 179 3.61 13.25 3.53
CA VAL A 179 2.45 12.36 3.35
C VAL A 179 1.13 13.12 3.31
N GLY A 180 1.06 14.26 3.99
CA GLY A 180 -0.09 15.17 3.96
C GLY A 180 -0.36 15.73 2.57
N ASP A 181 0.67 16.09 1.82
CA ASP A 181 0.54 16.70 0.49
C ASP A 181 -0.01 15.69 -0.54
N VAL A 182 0.41 14.42 -0.44
CA VAL A 182 -0.13 13.32 -1.25
C VAL A 182 -1.59 13.02 -0.87
N SER A 183 -1.89 12.97 0.43
CA SER A 183 -3.26 12.73 0.92
C SER A 183 -4.22 13.84 0.51
N ASP A 184 -3.80 15.11 0.58
CA ASP A 184 -4.60 16.27 0.18
C ASP A 184 -4.82 16.28 -1.34
N TRP A 185 -3.79 15.94 -2.13
CA TRP A 185 -3.93 15.77 -3.57
C TRP A 185 -4.96 14.67 -3.89
N ALA A 186 -4.87 13.52 -3.26
CA ALA A 186 -5.81 12.42 -3.46
C ALA A 186 -7.24 12.82 -3.07
N ALA A 187 -7.42 13.61 -1.99
CA ALA A 187 -8.74 14.12 -1.59
C ALA A 187 -9.35 15.03 -2.67
N ARG A 188 -8.55 15.91 -3.28
CA ARG A 188 -9.01 16.77 -4.38
C ARG A 188 -9.31 15.98 -5.66
N ASN A 189 -8.77 14.79 -5.80
CA ASN A 189 -8.98 13.89 -6.94
C ASN A 189 -9.89 12.68 -6.59
N ILE A 190 -10.71 12.77 -5.54
CA ILE A 190 -11.57 11.68 -5.05
C ILE A 190 -12.57 11.16 -6.13
N ASP A 191 -12.83 11.94 -7.15
CA ASP A 191 -13.69 11.54 -8.27
C ASP A 191 -13.06 10.42 -9.12
N HIS A 192 -11.73 10.32 -9.16
CA HIS A 192 -10.98 9.37 -9.96
C HIS A 192 -10.05 8.47 -9.14
N VAL A 193 -9.45 9.01 -8.08
CA VAL A 193 -8.52 8.26 -7.22
C VAL A 193 -9.31 7.60 -6.08
N GLN A 194 -9.37 6.27 -6.09
CA GLN A 194 -10.11 5.49 -5.10
C GLN A 194 -9.28 5.11 -3.89
N THR A 195 -7.95 5.02 -4.07
CA THR A 195 -7.07 4.57 -2.99
C THR A 195 -5.73 5.29 -3.05
N VAL A 196 -5.20 5.66 -1.89
CA VAL A 196 -3.80 6.05 -1.72
C VAL A 196 -3.18 5.19 -0.62
N VAL A 197 -1.97 4.71 -0.86
CA VAL A 197 -1.27 3.78 0.02
C VAL A 197 0.09 4.37 0.38
N PHE A 198 0.35 4.51 1.65
CA PHE A 198 1.65 4.86 2.20
C PHE A 198 2.34 3.60 2.69
N ILE A 199 3.47 3.24 2.08
CA ILE A 199 4.26 2.06 2.45
C ILE A 199 5.46 2.56 3.23
N THR A 200 5.55 2.26 4.53
CA THR A 200 6.72 2.68 5.31
C THR A 200 7.95 1.89 4.87
N TYR A 201 9.03 2.61 4.61
CA TYR A 201 10.28 1.97 4.22
C TYR A 201 10.76 0.99 5.30
N ARG A 202 11.22 -0.18 4.87
CA ARG A 202 11.87 -1.20 5.71
C ARG A 202 13.06 -1.80 4.98
N ALA A 203 14.17 -1.92 5.67
CA ALA A 203 15.24 -2.79 5.24
C ALA A 203 14.94 -4.22 5.75
N ALA A 204 15.00 -5.20 4.86
CA ALA A 204 14.92 -6.60 5.27
C ALA A 204 16.19 -7.05 6.01
N HIS A 205 17.25 -6.28 5.86
CA HIS A 205 18.52 -6.44 6.59
C HIS A 205 18.68 -5.26 7.57
N LYS A 206 18.66 -5.56 8.86
CA LYS A 206 18.77 -4.57 9.94
C LYS A 206 20.16 -4.61 10.56
N GLU A 207 20.75 -3.44 10.86
CA GLU A 207 22.01 -3.37 11.61
C GLU A 207 21.86 -4.01 13.00
N GLY A 208 22.96 -4.60 13.49
CA GLY A 208 22.98 -5.26 14.80
C GLY A 208 22.60 -6.73 14.77
N PHE A 209 22.32 -7.30 13.60
CA PHE A 209 22.02 -8.72 13.43
C PHE A 209 23.03 -9.40 12.49
N ASP A 210 23.25 -10.70 12.72
CA ASP A 210 23.81 -11.63 11.76
C ASP A 210 22.69 -12.48 11.18
N TYR A 211 22.76 -12.80 9.90
CA TYR A 211 21.73 -13.55 9.20
C TYR A 211 22.22 -14.94 8.84
N TYR A 212 21.37 -15.95 9.02
CA TYR A 212 21.67 -17.35 8.81
C TYR A 212 20.60 -18.02 7.95
N VAL A 213 21.05 -18.97 7.13
CA VAL A 213 20.22 -19.89 6.37
C VAL A 213 20.67 -21.30 6.70
N ASN A 214 19.74 -22.14 7.18
CA ASN A 214 20.04 -23.53 7.58
C ASN A 214 21.27 -23.65 8.50
N GLY A 215 21.45 -22.69 9.42
CA GLY A 215 22.57 -22.67 10.37
C GLY A 215 23.91 -22.15 9.83
N GLN A 216 23.98 -21.81 8.54
CA GLN A 216 25.16 -21.18 7.93
C GLN A 216 24.92 -19.67 7.76
N LYS A 217 25.99 -18.87 7.90
CA LYS A 217 25.91 -17.43 7.71
C LYS A 217 25.51 -17.11 6.27
N ALA A 218 24.46 -16.31 6.11
CA ALA A 218 23.93 -15.93 4.81
C ALA A 218 24.82 -14.87 4.13
N GLU A 219 25.00 -15.00 2.81
CA GLU A 219 25.67 -13.98 1.97
C GLU A 219 24.62 -12.92 1.58
N THR A 220 24.39 -11.96 2.49
CA THR A 220 23.34 -10.94 2.34
C THR A 220 23.64 -9.90 1.26
N GLU A 221 24.89 -9.77 0.82
CA GLU A 221 25.32 -8.88 -0.27
C GLU A 221 24.68 -9.24 -1.62
N LYS A 222 24.17 -10.47 -1.75
CA LYS A 222 23.45 -10.93 -2.94
C LYS A 222 21.99 -10.50 -2.97
N LEU A 223 21.47 -9.95 -1.87
CA LEU A 223 20.10 -9.49 -1.76
C LEU A 223 20.01 -7.99 -2.05
N VAL A 224 18.95 -7.57 -2.74
CA VAL A 224 18.71 -6.16 -3.13
C VAL A 224 18.39 -5.27 -1.93
N TYR A 225 18.15 -5.85 -0.77
CA TYR A 225 17.76 -5.14 0.45
C TYR A 225 18.90 -4.38 1.14
N THR A 226 20.13 -4.58 0.70
CA THR A 226 21.30 -3.87 1.23
C THR A 226 21.33 -2.48 0.63
N ILE A 227 21.19 -1.47 1.49
CA ILE A 227 21.28 -0.08 1.10
C ILE A 227 22.67 0.40 1.42
N ASP A 228 23.32 1.04 0.43
CA ASP A 228 24.64 1.66 0.58
C ASP A 228 24.64 2.88 1.51
N GLN A 229 23.45 3.38 1.86
CA GLN A 229 23.29 4.54 2.74
C GLN A 229 22.40 4.21 3.94
N PRO A 230 22.80 4.57 5.16
CA PRO A 230 21.99 4.38 6.35
C PRO A 230 20.73 5.23 6.25
N ARG A 231 19.56 4.58 6.26
CA ARG A 231 18.24 5.22 6.37
C ARG A 231 17.56 4.82 7.67
N VAL A 232 16.73 5.71 8.20
CA VAL A 232 15.88 5.40 9.35
C VAL A 232 14.82 4.38 8.91
N THR A 233 14.82 3.21 9.52
CA THR A 233 13.93 2.09 9.18
C THR A 233 12.79 1.89 10.18
N ASP A 234 12.69 2.74 11.21
CA ASP A 234 11.74 2.54 12.31
C ASP A 234 10.45 3.36 12.17
N ILE A 235 10.20 3.96 10.99
CA ILE A 235 8.94 4.66 10.71
C ILE A 235 7.79 3.66 10.77
N SER A 236 6.82 3.90 11.63
CA SER A 236 5.65 3.04 11.82
C SER A 236 4.41 3.59 11.11
N ALA A 237 3.39 2.75 10.94
CA ALA A 237 2.07 3.20 10.51
C ALA A 237 1.47 4.26 11.45
N ARG A 238 1.84 4.24 12.75
CA ARG A 238 1.44 5.25 13.75
C ARG A 238 2.01 6.62 13.41
N ASP A 239 3.25 6.69 12.94
CA ASP A 239 3.91 7.95 12.56
C ASP A 239 3.23 8.58 11.34
N VAL A 240 2.91 7.77 10.33
CA VAL A 240 2.16 8.22 9.14
C VAL A 240 0.79 8.77 9.56
N VAL A 241 0.04 8.04 10.40
CA VAL A 241 -1.26 8.51 10.90
C VAL A 241 -1.15 9.81 11.69
N LYS A 242 -0.11 9.95 12.51
CA LYS A 242 0.15 11.19 13.24
C LYS A 242 0.31 12.39 12.28
N ARG A 243 1.05 12.23 11.18
CA ARG A 243 1.20 13.28 10.16
C ARG A 243 -0.09 13.57 9.41
N LEU A 244 -0.87 12.54 9.06
CA LEU A 244 -2.18 12.74 8.44
C LEU A 244 -3.16 13.46 9.36
N ARG A 245 -3.12 13.18 10.68
CA ARG A 245 -3.92 13.88 11.69
C ARG A 245 -3.53 15.33 11.91
N GLN A 246 -2.31 15.71 11.60
CA GLN A 246 -1.91 17.13 11.60
C GLN A 246 -2.62 17.93 10.50
N ARG A 247 -2.92 17.30 9.35
CA ARG A 247 -3.68 17.91 8.24
C ARG A 247 -5.20 17.87 8.50
N ASP A 248 -5.72 16.71 8.89
CA ASP A 248 -7.12 16.57 9.31
C ASP A 248 -7.19 15.86 10.68
N PRO A 249 -7.42 16.60 11.77
CA PRO A 249 -7.51 16.02 13.12
C PRO A 249 -8.60 14.94 13.25
N ARG A 250 -9.56 14.88 12.31
CA ARG A 250 -10.62 13.85 12.27
C ARG A 250 -10.13 12.54 11.66
N PHE A 251 -8.94 12.50 11.04
CA PHE A 251 -8.41 11.29 10.38
C PHE A 251 -8.42 10.12 11.36
N GLU A 252 -9.19 9.07 11.03
CA GLU A 252 -9.37 7.91 11.90
C GLU A 252 -9.39 6.62 11.07
N PRO A 253 -8.43 5.71 11.29
CA PRO A 253 -8.47 4.37 10.75
C PRO A 253 -9.66 3.57 11.22
N CYS A 254 -10.10 2.60 10.39
CA CYS A 254 -11.26 1.76 10.70
C CYS A 254 -10.92 0.27 10.76
N ALA A 255 -9.85 -0.18 10.09
CA ALA A 255 -9.49 -1.60 10.08
C ALA A 255 -7.97 -1.80 9.99
N TYR A 256 -7.51 -3.00 10.34
CA TYR A 256 -6.09 -3.33 10.36
C TYR A 256 -5.81 -4.82 10.13
N LEU A 257 -4.57 -5.13 9.74
CA LEU A 257 -3.91 -6.42 9.92
C LEU A 257 -2.79 -6.26 10.93
N ASN A 258 -2.64 -7.26 11.78
CA ASN A 258 -1.60 -7.30 12.81
C ASN A 258 -0.31 -7.98 12.31
N GLY A 259 0.71 -7.95 13.15
CA GLY A 259 1.93 -8.72 12.98
C GLY A 259 1.77 -10.18 13.42
N THR A 260 2.55 -11.08 12.83
CA THR A 260 2.57 -12.51 13.19
C THR A 260 3.19 -12.79 14.56
N VAL A 261 4.08 -11.91 15.02
CA VAL A 261 4.79 -12.01 16.32
C VAL A 261 4.22 -11.04 17.33
N ASP A 262 4.01 -9.78 16.93
CA ASP A 262 3.40 -8.75 17.76
C ASP A 262 2.03 -8.37 17.21
N PRO A 263 0.94 -8.83 17.86
CA PRO A 263 -0.43 -8.55 17.42
C PRO A 263 -0.85 -7.09 17.60
N THR A 264 -0.07 -6.26 18.28
CA THR A 264 -0.34 -4.82 18.47
C THR A 264 0.27 -3.94 17.38
N THR A 265 1.10 -4.53 16.51
CA THR A 265 1.70 -3.84 15.36
C THR A 265 0.68 -3.72 14.23
N PHE A 266 0.54 -2.52 13.67
CA PHE A 266 -0.31 -2.28 12.50
C PHE A 266 0.49 -2.54 11.21
N LYS A 267 0.35 -3.75 10.65
CA LYS A 267 0.98 -4.12 9.38
C LYS A 267 0.27 -3.53 8.18
N TRP A 268 -1.06 -3.56 8.20
CA TRP A 268 -1.93 -2.83 7.30
C TRP A 268 -2.91 -2.02 8.14
N LEU A 269 -3.09 -0.78 7.79
CA LEU A 269 -4.03 0.11 8.47
C LEU A 269 -4.88 0.79 7.40
N ILE A 270 -6.19 0.62 7.49
CA ILE A 270 -7.15 1.10 6.50
C ILE A 270 -7.99 2.21 7.10
N THR A 271 -8.10 3.31 6.37
CA THR A 271 -8.98 4.44 6.67
C THR A 271 -9.93 4.62 5.50
N MET A 272 -11.22 4.77 5.77
CA MET A 272 -12.22 5.03 4.74
C MET A 272 -12.80 6.44 4.92
N ARG A 273 -12.53 7.34 3.98
CA ARG A 273 -13.10 8.69 3.98
C ARG A 273 -14.22 8.84 2.95
N VAL A 274 -15.12 9.78 3.21
CA VAL A 274 -16.25 10.08 2.33
C VAL A 274 -16.36 11.58 2.09
N GLY A 275 -16.61 11.97 0.84
CA GLY A 275 -16.74 13.37 0.48
C GLY A 275 -16.81 13.64 -1.02
N THR A 276 -16.46 14.86 -1.35
CA THR A 276 -16.27 15.37 -2.72
C THR A 276 -14.87 15.96 -2.84
N LYS A 277 -14.44 16.28 -4.05
CA LYS A 277 -13.16 16.97 -4.30
C LYS A 277 -12.99 18.28 -3.51
N ASP A 278 -14.09 18.92 -3.12
CA ASP A 278 -14.07 20.19 -2.40
C ASP A 278 -14.08 20.00 -0.88
N ARG A 279 -14.56 18.85 -0.39
CA ARG A 279 -14.75 18.63 1.03
C ARG A 279 -14.84 17.15 1.41
N ILE A 280 -14.02 16.75 2.36
CA ILE A 280 -14.17 15.48 3.08
C ILE A 280 -15.14 15.70 4.26
N HIS A 281 -16.25 14.96 4.28
CA HIS A 281 -17.26 15.04 5.31
C HIS A 281 -16.85 14.32 6.59
N GLY A 282 -16.15 13.18 6.47
CA GLY A 282 -15.65 12.42 7.62
C GLY A 282 -15.04 11.08 7.23
N TYR A 283 -14.83 10.27 8.25
CA TYR A 283 -14.18 8.97 8.18
C TYR A 283 -15.15 7.93 8.75
N PHE A 284 -15.31 6.81 8.06
CA PHE A 284 -16.18 5.73 8.49
C PHE A 284 -15.45 4.83 9.48
N GLY A 285 -16.18 4.29 10.43
CA GLY A 285 -15.63 3.51 11.53
C GLY A 285 -15.53 2.00 11.25
N PRO A 286 -15.13 1.23 12.28
CA PRO A 286 -14.83 -0.19 12.13
C PRO A 286 -16.04 -1.05 11.74
N LYS A 287 -17.23 -0.72 12.20
CA LYS A 287 -18.45 -1.48 11.87
C LYS A 287 -18.84 -1.39 10.39
N PHE A 288 -18.53 -0.27 9.75
CA PHE A 288 -18.72 -0.14 8.30
C PHE A 288 -17.79 -1.10 7.55
N MET A 289 -16.52 -1.18 7.93
CA MET A 289 -15.57 -2.08 7.29
C MET A 289 -15.92 -3.55 7.55
N GLU A 290 -16.31 -3.88 8.77
CA GLU A 290 -16.79 -5.21 9.12
C GLU A 290 -17.98 -5.62 8.26
N MET A 291 -19.01 -4.78 8.19
CA MET A 291 -20.18 -5.02 7.37
C MET A 291 -19.82 -5.16 5.89
N THR A 292 -18.89 -4.34 5.39
CA THR A 292 -18.48 -4.36 3.99
C THR A 292 -17.73 -5.66 3.66
N GLN A 293 -16.74 -6.05 4.45
CA GLN A 293 -15.92 -7.24 4.20
C GLN A 293 -16.69 -8.53 4.50
N ALA A 294 -17.30 -8.64 5.68
CA ALA A 294 -18.06 -9.82 6.05
C ALA A 294 -19.34 -9.98 5.22
N GLY A 295 -20.03 -8.89 4.91
CA GLY A 295 -21.22 -8.92 4.05
C GLY A 295 -20.88 -9.34 2.61
N HIS A 296 -19.79 -8.83 2.04
CA HIS A 296 -19.35 -9.25 0.71
C HIS A 296 -18.95 -10.73 0.70
N HIS A 297 -18.22 -11.18 1.73
CA HIS A 297 -17.84 -12.59 1.87
C HIS A 297 -19.07 -13.50 2.00
N LEU A 298 -20.05 -13.11 2.81
CA LEU A 298 -21.29 -13.88 2.97
C LEU A 298 -22.09 -14.02 1.65
N LEU A 299 -22.08 -12.97 0.82
CA LEU A 299 -22.85 -12.95 -0.44
C LEU A 299 -22.09 -13.62 -1.61
N THR A 300 -20.77 -13.54 -1.63
CA THR A 300 -19.95 -13.96 -2.78
C THR A 300 -19.00 -15.12 -2.46
N GLY A 301 -18.84 -15.47 -1.19
CA GLY A 301 -17.83 -16.40 -0.70
C GLY A 301 -16.41 -15.86 -0.70
N ARG A 302 -16.20 -14.53 -0.89
CA ARG A 302 -14.86 -13.90 -1.02
C ARG A 302 -14.80 -12.58 -0.31
N TYR A 303 -13.64 -12.22 0.23
CA TYR A 303 -13.37 -10.85 0.69
C TYR A 303 -13.17 -9.92 -0.51
N MET A 304 -13.68 -8.69 -0.41
CA MET A 304 -13.65 -7.73 -1.50
C MET A 304 -12.25 -7.15 -1.72
N ALA A 305 -11.72 -7.29 -2.94
CA ALA A 305 -10.48 -6.65 -3.35
C ALA A 305 -10.69 -5.16 -3.69
N TYR A 306 -11.28 -4.89 -4.83
CA TYR A 306 -11.58 -3.55 -5.30
C TYR A 306 -13.09 -3.35 -5.39
N ALA A 307 -13.59 -2.28 -4.78
CA ALA A 307 -15.00 -1.92 -4.87
C ALA A 307 -15.31 -1.37 -6.27
N PRO A 308 -16.44 -1.75 -6.89
CA PRO A 308 -16.86 -1.17 -8.17
C PRO A 308 -17.18 0.33 -8.00
N SER A 309 -17.06 1.10 -9.10
CA SER A 309 -17.29 2.56 -9.12
C SER A 309 -18.71 2.93 -8.63
N SER A 310 -19.70 2.07 -8.88
CA SER A 310 -21.07 2.23 -8.36
C SER A 310 -21.11 2.23 -6.82
N MET A 311 -20.41 1.31 -6.18
CA MET A 311 -20.32 1.25 -4.72
C MET A 311 -19.52 2.44 -4.17
N LEU A 312 -18.42 2.81 -4.82
CA LEU A 312 -17.62 3.97 -4.42
C LEU A 312 -18.38 5.29 -4.54
N SER A 313 -19.40 5.35 -5.40
CA SER A 313 -20.29 6.50 -5.58
C SER A 313 -21.48 6.50 -4.62
N ALA A 314 -21.65 5.48 -3.78
CA ALA A 314 -22.79 5.31 -2.87
C ALA A 314 -22.61 6.03 -1.52
N GLY A 315 -21.64 6.94 -1.38
CA GLY A 315 -21.33 7.62 -0.12
C GLY A 315 -22.53 8.29 0.53
N ARG A 316 -23.43 8.91 -0.25
CA ARG A 316 -24.66 9.51 0.26
C ARG A 316 -25.59 8.46 0.86
N SER A 317 -25.86 7.39 0.12
CA SER A 317 -26.75 6.30 0.56
C SER A 317 -26.19 5.63 1.81
N ALA A 318 -24.86 5.43 1.88
CA ALA A 318 -24.21 4.89 3.06
C ALA A 318 -24.32 5.83 4.27
N MET A 319 -24.07 7.14 4.11
CA MET A 319 -24.20 8.11 5.19
C MET A 319 -25.63 8.15 5.76
N LEU A 320 -26.63 8.17 4.91
CA LEU A 320 -28.02 8.29 5.34
C LEU A 320 -28.62 6.95 5.80
N GLY A 321 -28.35 5.87 5.07
CA GLY A 321 -28.91 4.54 5.34
C GLY A 321 -28.23 3.81 6.52
N LEU A 322 -26.95 4.10 6.77
CA LEU A 322 -26.15 3.46 7.84
C LEU A 322 -25.85 4.40 9.01
N TRP A 323 -26.58 5.50 9.11
CA TRP A 323 -26.35 6.57 10.10
C TRP A 323 -26.18 6.07 11.54
N GLY A 324 -26.90 5.03 11.94
CA GLY A 324 -26.85 4.46 13.28
C GLY A 324 -25.72 3.44 13.50
N LEU A 325 -24.98 3.06 12.46
CA LEU A 325 -24.05 1.92 12.53
C LEU A 325 -22.82 2.20 13.39
N ASP A 326 -22.16 3.35 13.16
CA ASP A 326 -21.01 3.78 13.97
C ASP A 326 -20.90 5.31 14.07
N ASP A 327 -20.02 5.77 14.98
CA ASP A 327 -19.86 7.21 15.25
C ASP A 327 -19.17 7.95 14.10
N GLY A 328 -18.33 7.25 13.32
CA GLY A 328 -17.71 7.81 12.12
C GLY A 328 -18.75 8.19 11.07
N ILE A 329 -19.70 7.28 10.80
CA ILE A 329 -20.82 7.55 9.88
C ILE A 329 -21.70 8.68 10.40
N LYS A 330 -22.04 8.69 11.72
CA LYS A 330 -22.81 9.80 12.34
C LYS A 330 -22.12 11.14 12.13
N GLY A 331 -20.80 11.19 12.35
CA GLY A 331 -20.00 12.40 12.17
C GLY A 331 -19.98 12.89 10.72
N ALA A 332 -19.75 11.98 9.77
CA ALA A 332 -19.77 12.27 8.35
C ALA A 332 -21.15 12.75 7.88
N THR A 333 -22.23 12.09 8.30
CA THR A 333 -23.60 12.47 7.98
C THR A 333 -23.94 13.85 8.51
N LYS A 334 -23.61 14.15 9.77
CA LYS A 334 -23.81 15.49 10.35
C LYS A 334 -23.08 16.57 9.55
N SER A 335 -21.82 16.33 9.19
CA SER A 335 -21.03 17.24 8.35
C SER A 335 -21.65 17.44 6.97
N TYR A 336 -22.16 16.37 6.35
CA TYR A 336 -22.85 16.42 5.06
C TYR A 336 -24.14 17.25 5.14
N LEU A 337 -25.01 16.98 6.11
CA LEU A 337 -26.25 17.74 6.31
C LEU A 337 -25.99 19.22 6.58
N GLN A 338 -24.99 19.55 7.41
CA GLN A 338 -24.57 20.93 7.63
C GLN A 338 -24.09 21.61 6.34
N SER A 339 -23.43 20.85 5.44
CA SER A 339 -23.00 21.39 4.16
C SER A 339 -24.17 21.73 3.24
N ILE A 340 -25.23 20.89 3.24
CA ILE A 340 -26.48 21.14 2.48
C ILE A 340 -27.20 22.35 3.04
N MET A 341 -27.31 22.49 4.36
CA MET A 341 -27.94 23.65 4.98
C MET A 341 -27.27 24.98 4.61
N ARG A 342 -25.94 24.94 4.43
CA ARG A 342 -25.18 26.13 3.99
C ARG A 342 -25.30 26.39 2.48
N ASN A 343 -25.35 25.35 1.68
CA ASN A 343 -25.51 25.41 0.24
C ASN A 343 -26.27 24.18 -0.28
N PRO A 344 -27.57 24.34 -0.62
CA PRO A 344 -28.41 23.25 -1.10
C PRO A 344 -27.89 22.55 -2.36
N MET A 345 -27.05 23.23 -3.18
CA MET A 345 -26.44 22.63 -4.35
C MET A 345 -25.52 21.45 -4.02
N HIS A 346 -25.04 21.33 -2.77
CA HIS A 346 -24.27 20.17 -2.32
C HIS A 346 -25.10 18.87 -2.34
N LEU A 347 -26.42 18.95 -2.35
CA LEU A 347 -27.29 17.79 -2.55
C LEU A 347 -27.09 17.14 -3.94
N LEU A 348 -26.72 17.92 -4.95
CA LEU A 348 -26.50 17.41 -6.31
C LEU A 348 -25.13 16.78 -6.51
N LYS A 349 -24.16 17.05 -5.62
CA LYS A 349 -22.81 16.49 -5.71
C LYS A 349 -22.80 15.02 -5.31
N LYS A 350 -22.17 14.18 -6.15
CA LYS A 350 -21.93 12.77 -5.81
C LYS A 350 -20.96 12.69 -4.61
N GLN A 351 -21.34 11.90 -3.60
CA GLN A 351 -20.50 11.63 -2.45
C GLN A 351 -19.73 10.34 -2.71
N ARG A 352 -18.40 10.41 -2.68
CA ARG A 352 -17.53 9.28 -3.02
C ARG A 352 -16.78 8.78 -1.81
N PHE A 353 -16.47 7.49 -1.83
CA PHE A 353 -15.52 6.86 -0.92
C PHE A 353 -14.11 6.92 -1.47
N GLN A 354 -13.16 7.06 -0.56
CA GLN A 354 -11.75 6.91 -0.87
C GLN A 354 -11.04 6.24 0.30
N ALA A 355 -10.23 5.22 0.00
CA ALA A 355 -9.41 4.56 0.99
C ALA A 355 -8.04 5.25 1.14
N VAL A 356 -7.57 5.38 2.37
CA VAL A 356 -6.19 5.74 2.69
C VAL A 356 -5.60 4.60 3.50
N LEU A 357 -4.55 3.97 2.98
CA LEU A 357 -3.90 2.83 3.60
C LEU A 357 -2.50 3.21 4.09
N CYS A 358 -2.09 2.61 5.19
CA CYS A 358 -0.69 2.55 5.60
C CYS A 358 -0.27 1.09 5.63
N ILE A 359 0.82 0.75 4.95
CA ILE A 359 1.42 -0.60 4.96
C ILE A 359 2.78 -0.50 5.65
N GLN A 360 2.96 -1.32 6.66
CA GLN A 360 4.24 -1.50 7.33
C GLN A 360 4.75 -2.91 7.01
N PRO A 361 5.73 -3.04 6.11
CA PRO A 361 6.27 -4.36 5.73
C PRO A 361 6.89 -5.11 6.91
N ILE A 362 7.77 -6.07 6.63
CA ILE A 362 8.46 -6.86 7.65
C ILE A 362 9.18 -5.97 8.68
N ASP A 363 9.10 -6.36 9.95
CA ASP A 363 9.98 -5.87 11.01
C ASP A 363 10.79 -7.05 11.58
N VAL A 364 12.08 -6.84 11.77
CA VAL A 364 12.93 -7.76 12.56
C VAL A 364 12.84 -7.30 14.03
N MET A 365 12.28 -8.16 14.87
CA MET A 365 12.13 -7.90 16.32
C MET A 365 13.50 -7.93 17.00
N GLU A 366 13.58 -7.41 18.24
CA GLU A 366 14.83 -7.38 19.02
C GLU A 366 15.43 -8.77 19.27
N ASP A 367 14.58 -9.80 19.33
CA ASP A 367 15.00 -11.20 19.49
C ASP A 367 15.33 -11.90 18.15
N GLY A 368 15.27 -11.20 17.05
CA GLY A 368 15.58 -11.70 15.69
C GLY A 368 14.40 -12.35 14.99
N ARG A 369 13.21 -12.47 15.60
CA ARG A 369 12.03 -12.99 14.92
C ARG A 369 11.48 -11.99 13.89
N ASP A 370 11.02 -12.52 12.78
CA ASP A 370 10.38 -11.74 11.72
C ASP A 370 8.89 -11.51 12.06
N ASN A 371 8.51 -10.25 12.23
CA ASN A 371 7.12 -9.86 12.44
C ASN A 371 6.48 -9.52 11.09
N MET A 372 5.92 -10.53 10.43
CA MET A 372 5.28 -10.45 9.12
C MET A 372 3.83 -9.93 9.25
N CYS A 373 3.17 -9.67 8.10
CA CYS A 373 1.74 -9.38 8.09
C CYS A 373 0.94 -10.67 8.28
N ASP A 374 0.12 -10.77 9.33
CA ASP A 374 -0.81 -11.88 9.52
C ASP A 374 -2.02 -11.70 8.58
N GLY A 375 -2.19 -12.65 7.63
CA GLY A 375 -3.19 -12.54 6.58
C GLY A 375 -2.82 -11.58 5.44
N CYS A 376 -1.52 -11.48 5.10
CA CYS A 376 -1.01 -10.60 4.05
C CYS A 376 -1.74 -10.79 2.70
N PRO A 377 -2.17 -9.68 2.03
CA PRO A 377 -2.66 -9.76 0.65
C PRO A 377 -1.55 -10.11 -0.35
N ASP A 378 -0.34 -9.59 -0.15
CA ASP A 378 0.78 -9.69 -1.08
C ASP A 378 1.52 -11.03 -0.89
N ILE A 379 0.77 -12.13 -1.06
CA ILE A 379 1.28 -13.50 -1.06
C ILE A 379 1.41 -13.96 -2.50
N THR A 380 2.61 -14.36 -2.88
CA THR A 380 2.97 -14.88 -4.20
C THR A 380 3.28 -16.38 -4.17
N LEU A 381 3.62 -16.93 -5.32
CA LEU A 381 4.03 -18.33 -5.47
C LEU A 381 5.53 -18.45 -5.72
N HIS A 382 6.14 -19.41 -5.06
CA HIS A 382 7.49 -19.89 -5.35
C HIS A 382 7.49 -21.42 -5.26
N GLU A 383 7.84 -22.09 -6.36
CA GLU A 383 7.86 -23.56 -6.46
C GLU A 383 6.58 -24.23 -5.92
N GLY A 384 5.41 -23.67 -6.28
CA GLY A 384 4.11 -24.18 -5.86
C GLY A 384 3.71 -23.90 -4.41
N LYS A 385 4.50 -23.12 -3.65
CA LYS A 385 4.23 -22.72 -2.26
C LYS A 385 3.81 -21.25 -2.19
N LEU A 386 2.90 -20.94 -1.28
CA LEU A 386 2.52 -19.57 -0.95
C LEU A 386 3.60 -18.92 -0.06
N VAL A 387 4.20 -17.82 -0.52
CA VAL A 387 5.25 -17.10 0.19
C VAL A 387 4.93 -15.60 0.24
N TRP A 388 5.41 -14.92 1.29
CA TRP A 388 5.33 -13.46 1.36
C TRP A 388 6.12 -12.83 0.22
N SER A 389 5.48 -11.99 -0.56
CA SER A 389 6.12 -11.29 -1.67
C SER A 389 7.38 -10.54 -1.22
N CYS A 390 7.35 -9.84 -0.08
CA CYS A 390 8.51 -9.13 0.46
C CYS A 390 9.70 -10.01 0.87
N ARG A 391 9.55 -11.35 0.91
CA ARG A 391 10.61 -12.33 1.21
C ARG A 391 10.96 -13.23 0.01
N LEU A 392 10.35 -12.97 -1.16
CA LEU A 392 10.50 -13.85 -2.32
C LEU A 392 11.96 -13.98 -2.79
N GLU A 393 12.77 -12.92 -2.69
CA GLU A 393 14.18 -12.99 -3.11
C GLU A 393 15.01 -13.94 -2.23
N GLU A 394 14.67 -14.07 -0.97
CA GLU A 394 15.31 -15.04 -0.08
C GLU A 394 14.95 -16.48 -0.48
N TRP A 395 13.67 -16.72 -0.83
CA TRP A 395 13.23 -18.02 -1.34
C TRP A 395 13.92 -18.36 -2.65
N ARG A 396 14.10 -17.40 -3.56
CA ARG A 396 14.82 -17.59 -4.83
C ARG A 396 16.31 -17.88 -4.62
N GLN A 397 16.92 -17.17 -3.67
CA GLN A 397 18.35 -17.23 -3.41
C GLN A 397 18.73 -18.46 -2.57
N PHE A 398 17.93 -18.79 -1.56
CA PHE A 398 18.28 -19.74 -0.51
C PHE A 398 17.31 -20.92 -0.37
N GLY A 399 16.17 -20.90 -1.07
CA GLY A 399 15.11 -21.89 -0.92
C GLY A 399 14.32 -21.78 0.40
N THR A 400 14.60 -20.76 1.22
CA THR A 400 13.94 -20.48 2.52
C THR A 400 14.16 -19.04 2.91
N THR A 401 13.52 -18.59 4.00
CA THR A 401 13.78 -17.28 4.60
C THR A 401 15.02 -17.32 5.50
N MET A 402 15.70 -16.19 5.62
CA MET A 402 16.83 -16.02 6.55
C MET A 402 16.29 -15.92 7.99
N THR A 403 17.14 -16.31 8.94
CA THR A 403 16.93 -16.09 10.38
C THR A 403 17.88 -15.01 10.86
N ALA A 404 17.37 -13.96 11.48
CA ALA A 404 18.16 -12.92 12.11
C ALA A 404 18.57 -13.33 13.53
N VAL A 405 19.84 -13.16 13.87
CA VAL A 405 20.38 -13.43 15.20
C VAL A 405 21.01 -12.13 15.72
N PRO A 406 20.56 -11.59 16.87
CA PRO A 406 21.12 -10.38 17.43
C PRO A 406 22.63 -10.53 17.70
N ARG A 407 23.42 -9.58 17.28
CA ARG A 407 24.84 -9.52 17.69
C ARG A 407 24.89 -9.16 19.16
N CYS A 408 25.54 -10.01 19.97
CA CYS A 408 25.85 -9.62 21.34
C CYS A 408 26.64 -8.32 21.30
N ARG A 409 26.10 -7.24 21.86
CA ARG A 409 26.89 -6.05 22.16
C ARG A 409 27.94 -6.50 23.17
N SER A 410 29.19 -6.66 22.73
CA SER A 410 30.33 -6.76 23.64
C SER A 410 30.26 -5.52 24.53
N ALA A 411 30.14 -5.73 25.85
CA ALA A 411 30.21 -4.65 26.84
C ALA A 411 31.60 -4.00 26.73
N GLY A 412 31.73 -2.89 26.01
CA GLY A 412 33.00 -2.19 25.89
C GLY A 412 33.05 -1.29 24.66
N THR A 413 32.47 -0.15 24.74
CA THR A 413 32.97 1.19 24.40
C THR A 413 31.78 2.14 24.24
N VAL A 414 31.47 2.83 25.35
CA VAL A 414 30.74 4.08 25.28
C VAL A 414 31.65 5.03 24.48
N ARG A 415 31.33 5.28 23.21
CA ARG A 415 31.91 6.45 22.51
C ARG A 415 31.24 7.68 23.12
N GLU A 416 32.01 8.37 23.97
CA GLU A 416 31.69 9.73 24.37
C GLU A 416 31.43 10.55 23.12
N SER A 417 30.23 11.11 23.03
CA SER A 417 29.89 12.12 22.05
C SER A 417 30.75 13.38 22.33
N THR A 418 31.71 13.63 21.47
CA THR A 418 32.46 14.88 21.47
C THR A 418 31.49 16.04 21.22
N PRO A 419 31.43 17.07 22.07
CA PRO A 419 30.54 18.20 21.84
C PRO A 419 31.02 18.96 20.59
N VAL A 420 30.15 19.15 19.62
CA VAL A 420 30.36 20.03 18.48
C VAL A 420 30.45 21.47 18.98
N ASN A 421 31.65 22.03 18.99
CA ASN A 421 31.91 23.43 19.27
C ASN A 421 31.30 24.28 18.15
N VAL A 422 30.17 24.91 18.40
CA VAL A 422 29.63 25.95 17.56
C VAL A 422 30.51 27.21 17.78
N LYS A 423 31.43 27.47 16.86
CA LYS A 423 32.10 28.77 16.80
C LYS A 423 31.09 29.81 16.29
N ALA A 424 30.75 30.73 17.16
CA ALA A 424 30.10 31.98 16.78
C ALA A 424 30.95 32.75 15.75
N ALA A 425 30.34 33.09 14.62
CA ALA A 425 30.90 34.04 13.70
C ALA A 425 30.71 35.45 14.33
N GLY A 426 31.80 36.02 14.81
CA GLY A 426 31.89 37.42 15.18
C GLY A 426 32.49 38.22 14.04
N ASP A 427 31.97 39.41 13.92
CA ASP A 427 32.28 40.51 13.02
C ASP A 427 33.76 40.72 12.72
N ALA A 428 34.07 41.07 11.47
CA ALA A 428 34.98 42.21 11.18
C ALA A 428 35.17 42.40 9.66
N GLU A 429 34.92 43.64 9.26
CA GLU A 429 35.39 44.45 8.12
C GLU A 429 35.10 43.96 6.68
#